data_c97f70303b50a25568595110ff9d00ab
#
_entry.id   c97f70303b50a25568595110ff9d00ab
#
_cell.length_a   1.000
_cell.length_b   1.000
_cell.length_c   1.000
_cell.angle_alpha   90.00
_cell.angle_beta   90.00
_cell.angle_gamma   90.00
#
_symmetry.space_group_name_H-M   'P 1'
#
loop_
_entity.id
_entity.type
_entity.pdbx_description
1 polymer ?
#
loop_
_entity_poly.entity_id
_entity_poly.type
_entity_poly.pdbx_seq_one_letter_code
_entity_poly.pdbx_strand_id
1 'polypeptide(L)'
;MISMLDATLTYLHEQRTSEQPQLMDVQALVESLCENAQDQGADVQASGHCAPLHVQPMALRSCVNNLLDNALRYAGQALMTLEDHREQLIIRVIDHGPGIAAEQREAVFEPFFRLEGSRNRNSGGVGLGMTIAREAAERLGGELKLEETPGGGLTAVIRLPRI
;
A
#
# COMPACT_ATOMS: atom_id res chain seq x y z
N MET A 1 -20.02 8.27 2.35
CA MET A 1 -19.74 6.93 2.91
C MET A 1 -19.43 5.97 1.77
N ILE A 2 -18.31 5.27 1.87
CA ILE A 2 -17.97 4.25 0.89
C ILE A 2 -18.76 3.00 1.24
N SER A 3 -19.63 2.57 0.34
CA SER A 3 -20.41 1.38 0.54
C SER A 3 -19.58 0.15 0.17
N MET A 4 -20.01 -1.01 0.67
CA MET A 4 -19.40 -2.28 0.28
C MET A 4 -19.47 -2.48 -1.24
N LEU A 5 -20.56 -2.05 -1.86
CA LEU A 5 -20.74 -2.15 -3.31
C LEU A 5 -19.70 -1.32 -4.05
N ASP A 6 -19.42 -0.10 -3.59
CA ASP A 6 -18.42 0.77 -4.24
C ASP A 6 -17.04 0.16 -4.18
N ALA A 7 -16.65 -0.39 -3.01
CA ALA A 7 -15.34 -1.03 -2.86
C ALA A 7 -15.22 -2.26 -3.75
N THR A 8 -16.29 -3.05 -3.88
CA THR A 8 -16.31 -4.23 -4.73
C THR A 8 -16.20 -3.84 -6.20
N LEU A 9 -16.89 -2.78 -6.62
CA LEU A 9 -16.81 -2.30 -8.00
C LEU A 9 -15.41 -1.81 -8.33
N THR A 10 -14.75 -1.12 -7.40
CA THR A 10 -13.38 -0.66 -7.59
C THR A 10 -12.43 -1.85 -7.78
N TYR A 11 -12.56 -2.87 -6.94
CA TYR A 11 -11.74 -4.07 -7.03
C TYR A 11 -11.91 -4.77 -8.38
N LEU A 12 -13.15 -4.97 -8.83
CA LEU A 12 -13.43 -5.61 -10.10
C LEU A 12 -12.93 -4.79 -11.28
N HIS A 13 -13.07 -3.46 -11.21
CA HIS A 13 -12.59 -2.56 -12.25
C HIS A 13 -11.07 -2.67 -12.40
N GLU A 14 -10.34 -2.64 -11.30
CA GLU A 14 -8.88 -2.74 -11.34
C GLU A 14 -8.41 -4.06 -11.93
N GLN A 15 -9.09 -5.16 -11.64
CA GLN A 15 -8.76 -6.46 -12.21
C GLN A 15 -8.98 -6.52 -13.71
N ARG A 16 -9.95 -5.78 -14.23
CA ARG A 16 -10.28 -5.80 -15.64
C ARG A 16 -9.44 -4.83 -16.46
N THR A 17 -8.93 -3.80 -15.81
CA THR A 17 -8.20 -2.75 -16.51
C THR A 17 -6.82 -3.26 -16.93
N SER A 18 -6.53 -3.12 -18.24
CA SER A 18 -5.19 -3.38 -18.76
C SER A 18 -4.51 -2.03 -18.96
N GLU A 19 -3.49 -1.78 -18.19
CA GLU A 19 -2.77 -0.52 -18.20
C GLU A 19 -1.39 -0.71 -18.77
N GLN A 20 -0.97 0.20 -19.64
CA GLN A 20 0.37 0.14 -20.25
C GLN A 20 1.39 0.79 -19.31
N PRO A 21 2.57 0.18 -19.18
CA PRO A 21 3.64 0.80 -18.41
C PRO A 21 4.07 2.14 -19.02
N GLN A 22 4.35 3.10 -18.16
CA GLN A 22 4.84 4.42 -18.55
C GLN A 22 6.01 4.78 -17.65
N LEU A 23 6.91 5.62 -18.15
CA LEU A 23 7.99 6.13 -17.32
C LEU A 23 7.38 7.07 -16.28
N MET A 24 7.51 6.73 -15.02
CA MET A 24 6.85 7.43 -13.93
C MET A 24 7.86 7.90 -12.88
N ASP A 25 7.68 9.13 -12.41
CA ASP A 25 8.43 9.64 -11.27
C ASP A 25 7.78 9.11 -9.99
N VAL A 26 8.27 7.96 -9.53
CA VAL A 26 7.72 7.30 -8.35
C VAL A 26 7.96 8.11 -7.08
N GLN A 27 9.09 8.81 -7.01
CA GLN A 27 9.38 9.67 -5.87
C GLN A 27 8.33 10.78 -5.75
N ALA A 28 7.97 11.40 -6.86
CA ALA A 28 6.93 12.43 -6.87
C ALA A 28 5.57 11.88 -6.43
N LEU A 29 5.25 10.65 -6.82
CA LEU A 29 4.01 10.00 -6.38
C LEU A 29 3.99 9.83 -4.86
N VAL A 30 5.06 9.28 -4.30
CA VAL A 30 5.14 9.04 -2.86
C VAL A 30 5.08 10.36 -2.09
N GLU A 31 5.79 11.37 -2.56
CA GLU A 31 5.76 12.69 -1.94
C GLU A 31 4.38 13.32 -2.01
N SER A 32 3.70 13.17 -3.14
CA SER A 32 2.34 13.68 -3.32
C SER A 32 1.35 13.02 -2.37
N LEU A 33 1.43 11.70 -2.22
CA LEU A 33 0.57 10.98 -1.29
C LEU A 33 0.83 11.39 0.16
N CYS A 34 2.10 11.63 0.49
CA CYS A 34 2.50 12.10 1.80
C CYS A 34 1.91 13.49 2.08
N GLU A 35 2.08 14.42 1.14
CA GLU A 35 1.56 15.78 1.29
C GLU A 35 0.05 15.82 1.41
N ASN A 36 -0.66 15.03 0.59
CA ASN A 36 -2.12 14.96 0.66
C ASN A 36 -2.59 14.46 2.03
N ALA A 37 -1.93 13.47 2.57
CA ALA A 37 -2.27 12.94 3.88
C ALA A 37 -1.97 13.95 4.99
N GLN A 38 -0.84 14.65 4.89
CA GLN A 38 -0.48 15.70 5.86
C GLN A 38 -1.50 16.84 5.85
N ASP A 39 -1.97 17.21 4.66
CA ASP A 39 -3.00 18.26 4.52
C ASP A 39 -4.31 17.88 5.22
N GLN A 40 -4.56 16.58 5.37
CA GLN A 40 -5.73 16.08 6.08
C GLN A 40 -5.45 15.84 7.57
N GLY A 41 -4.27 16.25 8.05
CA GLY A 41 -3.92 16.13 9.46
C GLY A 41 -3.26 14.80 9.84
N ALA A 42 -2.92 13.95 8.87
CA ALA A 42 -2.30 12.68 9.16
C ALA A 42 -0.80 12.82 9.47
N ASP A 43 -0.30 11.91 10.31
CA ASP A 43 1.11 11.85 10.66
C ASP A 43 1.84 10.93 9.68
N VAL A 44 2.30 11.48 8.58
CA VAL A 44 2.98 10.75 7.52
C VAL A 44 4.28 11.43 7.16
N GLN A 45 5.32 10.64 6.96
CA GLN A 45 6.61 11.12 6.49
C GLN A 45 7.03 10.29 5.27
N ALA A 46 7.87 10.88 4.43
CA ALA A 46 8.44 10.18 3.28
C ALA A 46 9.93 10.46 3.24
N SER A 47 10.72 9.45 2.86
CA SER A 47 12.17 9.61 2.73
C SER A 47 12.70 8.72 1.62
N GLY A 48 13.95 9.02 1.20
CA GLY A 48 14.60 8.26 0.14
C GLY A 48 14.41 8.90 -1.21
N HIS A 49 15.16 8.39 -2.18
CA HIS A 49 15.15 8.89 -3.55
C HIS A 49 15.13 7.71 -4.51
N CYS A 50 14.55 7.92 -5.69
CA CYS A 50 14.64 6.94 -6.75
C CYS A 50 14.58 7.63 -8.12
N ALA A 51 15.20 6.98 -9.10
CA ALA A 51 15.07 7.37 -10.49
C ALA A 51 13.70 6.93 -11.02
N PRO A 52 13.20 7.56 -12.09
CA PRO A 52 11.94 7.13 -12.70
C PRO A 52 11.96 5.67 -13.09
N LEU A 53 10.79 5.06 -13.10
CA LEU A 53 10.61 3.63 -13.35
C LEU A 53 9.46 3.42 -14.33
N HIS A 54 9.62 2.46 -15.23
CA HIS A 54 8.54 2.07 -16.15
C HIS A 54 7.55 1.18 -15.39
N VAL A 55 6.38 1.72 -15.11
CA VAL A 55 5.33 1.01 -14.38
C VAL A 55 3.96 1.48 -14.84
N GLN A 56 2.95 0.70 -14.53
CA GLN A 56 1.56 1.11 -14.68
C GLN A 56 1.23 2.14 -13.60
N PRO A 57 0.98 3.41 -13.96
CA PRO A 57 0.85 4.46 -12.96
C PRO A 57 -0.31 4.27 -12.00
N MET A 58 -1.48 3.87 -12.51
CA MET A 58 -2.65 3.69 -11.66
C MET A 58 -2.50 2.49 -10.73
N ALA A 59 -1.90 1.41 -11.21
CA ALA A 59 -1.64 0.23 -10.37
C ALA A 59 -0.69 0.58 -9.23
N LEU A 60 0.36 1.34 -9.52
CA LEU A 60 1.30 1.74 -8.47
C LEU A 60 0.64 2.68 -7.46
N ARG A 61 -0.11 3.67 -7.94
CA ARG A 61 -0.83 4.58 -7.05
C ARG A 61 -1.80 3.81 -6.14
N SER A 62 -2.54 2.87 -6.72
CA SER A 62 -3.50 2.06 -5.96
C SER A 62 -2.80 1.23 -4.89
N CYS A 63 -1.69 0.60 -5.26
CA CYS A 63 -0.92 -0.23 -4.32
C CYS A 63 -0.43 0.59 -3.13
N VAL A 64 0.28 1.68 -3.39
CA VAL A 64 0.86 2.51 -2.33
C VAL A 64 -0.23 3.18 -1.49
N ASN A 65 -1.26 3.71 -2.15
CA ASN A 65 -2.33 4.40 -1.44
C ASN A 65 -3.10 3.46 -0.51
N ASN A 66 -3.37 2.23 -0.95
CA ASN A 66 -4.05 1.26 -0.09
C ASN A 66 -3.21 0.88 1.13
N LEU A 67 -1.90 0.74 0.94
CA LEU A 67 -1.00 0.45 2.06
C LEU A 67 -0.90 1.63 3.02
N LEU A 68 -0.80 2.84 2.50
CA LEU A 68 -0.77 4.04 3.33
C LEU A 68 -2.06 4.20 4.12
N ASP A 69 -3.19 4.05 3.46
CA ASP A 69 -4.50 4.16 4.10
C ASP A 69 -4.65 3.13 5.22
N ASN A 70 -4.18 1.92 4.97
CA ASN A 70 -4.20 0.85 5.96
C ASN A 70 -3.35 1.20 7.19
N ALA A 71 -2.14 1.71 6.97
CA ALA A 71 -1.26 2.11 8.06
C ALA A 71 -1.89 3.22 8.91
N LEU A 72 -2.48 4.22 8.27
CA LEU A 72 -3.14 5.32 8.99
C LEU A 72 -4.36 4.85 9.76
N ARG A 73 -5.09 3.89 9.21
CA ARG A 73 -6.29 3.36 9.86
C ARG A 73 -5.96 2.58 11.14
N TYR A 74 -4.92 1.76 11.10
CA TYR A 74 -4.60 0.86 12.22
C TYR A 74 -3.55 1.42 13.17
N ALA A 75 -2.64 2.26 12.68
CA ALA A 75 -1.57 2.81 13.50
C ALA A 75 -1.64 4.33 13.69
N GLY A 76 -2.38 5.02 12.84
CA GLY A 76 -2.51 6.47 12.89
C GLY A 76 -1.28 7.22 12.40
N GLN A 77 -0.30 6.50 11.83
CA GLN A 77 0.97 7.08 11.45
C GLN A 77 1.63 6.18 10.40
N ALA A 78 2.45 6.77 9.53
CA ALA A 78 3.18 6.00 8.53
C ALA A 78 4.46 6.71 8.11
N LEU A 79 5.47 5.91 7.77
CA LEU A 79 6.68 6.39 7.11
C LEU A 79 6.80 5.62 5.80
N MET A 80 6.87 6.33 4.69
CA MET A 80 7.11 5.71 3.39
C MET A 80 8.56 5.91 3.01
N THR A 81 9.25 4.86 2.61
CA THR A 81 10.65 4.94 2.22
C THR A 81 10.85 4.39 0.82
N LEU A 82 11.81 4.99 0.11
CA LEU A 82 12.24 4.54 -1.20
C LEU A 82 13.69 4.07 -1.10
N GLU A 83 13.95 2.88 -1.60
CA GLU A 83 15.30 2.33 -1.64
C GLU A 83 15.57 1.88 -3.06
N ASP A 84 16.37 2.64 -3.78
CA ASP A 84 16.60 2.43 -5.20
C ASP A 84 17.86 1.60 -5.43
N HIS A 85 17.67 0.43 -6.01
CA HIS A 85 18.76 -0.45 -6.40
C HIS A 85 18.83 -0.55 -7.91
N ARG A 86 19.96 -1.03 -8.41
CA ARG A 86 20.17 -1.18 -9.83
C ARG A 86 19.13 -2.08 -10.50
N GLU A 87 18.73 -3.15 -9.81
CA GLU A 87 17.86 -4.17 -10.37
C GLU A 87 16.42 -4.09 -9.87
N GLN A 88 16.17 -3.33 -8.80
CA GLN A 88 14.84 -3.21 -8.23
C GLN A 88 14.68 -1.94 -7.42
N LEU A 89 13.44 -1.50 -7.32
CA LEU A 89 13.05 -0.44 -6.41
C LEU A 89 12.27 -1.07 -5.26
N ILE A 90 12.62 -0.71 -4.04
CA ILE A 90 11.90 -1.17 -2.85
C ILE A 90 11.18 0.02 -2.23
N ILE A 91 9.86 -0.12 -2.09
CA ILE A 91 9.03 0.88 -1.41
C ILE A 91 8.52 0.24 -0.13
N ARG A 92 8.74 0.91 1.00
CA ARG A 92 8.23 0.42 2.28
C ARG A 92 7.23 1.40 2.85
N VAL A 93 6.13 0.86 3.38
CA VAL A 93 5.18 1.64 4.17
C VAL A 93 5.28 1.07 5.59
N ILE A 94 5.85 1.87 6.47
CA ILE A 94 6.23 1.44 7.82
C ILE A 94 5.33 2.10 8.84
N ASP A 95 4.76 1.32 9.75
CA ASP A 95 4.00 1.88 10.86
C ASP A 95 4.49 1.28 12.18
N HIS A 96 4.11 1.92 13.27
CA HIS A 96 4.43 1.48 14.64
C HIS A 96 3.16 1.16 15.42
N GLY A 97 2.17 0.62 14.73
CA GLY A 97 0.90 0.20 15.33
C GLY A 97 0.96 -1.19 15.93
N PRO A 98 -0.19 -1.86 16.01
CA PRO A 98 -0.25 -3.20 16.64
C PRO A 98 0.41 -4.30 15.82
N GLY A 99 0.66 -4.08 14.54
CA GLY A 99 1.23 -5.11 13.68
C GLY A 99 0.24 -6.21 13.34
N ILE A 100 0.72 -7.23 12.65
CA ILE A 100 -0.05 -8.41 12.26
C ILE A 100 0.76 -9.64 12.64
N ALA A 101 0.16 -10.57 13.35
CA ALA A 101 0.83 -11.81 13.72
C ALA A 101 1.30 -12.56 12.47
N ALA A 102 2.46 -13.18 12.55
CA ALA A 102 3.07 -13.85 11.40
C ALA A 102 2.13 -14.84 10.73
N GLU A 103 1.37 -15.59 11.50
CA GLU A 103 0.43 -16.58 11.00
C GLU A 103 -0.78 -15.96 10.30
N GLN A 104 -1.03 -14.67 10.45
CA GLN A 104 -2.16 -13.98 9.81
C GLN A 104 -1.72 -13.14 8.61
N ARG A 105 -0.42 -12.98 8.38
CA ARG A 105 0.06 -12.06 7.33
C ARG A 105 -0.37 -12.46 5.94
N GLU A 106 -0.51 -13.75 5.67
CA GLU A 106 -1.01 -14.19 4.36
C GLU A 106 -2.53 -14.06 4.27
N ALA A 107 -3.24 -14.35 5.34
CA ALA A 107 -4.70 -14.28 5.37
C ALA A 107 -5.25 -12.88 5.16
N VAL A 108 -4.52 -11.83 5.56
CA VAL A 108 -5.01 -10.46 5.41
C VAL A 108 -5.12 -10.01 3.96
N PHE A 109 -4.52 -10.76 3.02
CA PHE A 109 -4.67 -10.48 1.59
C PHE A 109 -5.95 -11.05 1.00
N GLU A 110 -6.66 -11.87 1.72
CA GLU A 110 -7.92 -12.42 1.22
C GLU A 110 -9.03 -11.37 1.26
N PRO A 111 -9.90 -11.34 0.23
CA PRO A 111 -10.99 -10.37 0.20
C PRO A 111 -11.86 -10.46 1.46
N PHE A 112 -12.22 -9.30 1.99
CA PHE A 112 -13.09 -9.14 3.16
C PHE A 112 -12.52 -9.66 4.47
N PHE A 113 -11.25 -10.10 4.50
CA PHE A 113 -10.61 -10.47 5.74
C PHE A 113 -10.47 -9.26 6.66
N ARG A 114 -10.75 -9.43 7.94
CA ARG A 114 -10.56 -8.39 8.95
C ARG A 114 -9.88 -9.00 10.17
N LEU A 115 -8.93 -8.25 10.74
CA LEU A 115 -8.27 -8.67 11.96
C LEU A 115 -9.24 -8.61 13.13
N GLU A 116 -9.07 -9.51 14.08
CA GLU A 116 -9.81 -9.46 15.32
C GLU A 116 -9.54 -8.13 16.03
N GLY A 117 -10.59 -7.47 16.53
CA GLY A 117 -10.45 -6.15 17.11
C GLY A 117 -10.57 -5.01 16.12
N SER A 118 -10.43 -5.26 14.82
CA SER A 118 -10.61 -4.24 13.79
C SER A 118 -12.06 -4.09 13.36
N ARG A 119 -12.97 -4.75 14.05
CA ARG A 119 -14.41 -4.63 13.80
C ARG A 119 -14.98 -3.30 14.23
N ASN A 120 -14.16 -2.46 14.81
CA ASN A 120 -14.55 -1.11 15.16
C ASN A 120 -15.03 -0.42 13.87
N ARG A 121 -16.22 0.17 13.94
CA ARG A 121 -16.78 0.90 12.79
C ARG A 121 -15.90 2.02 12.31
N ASN A 122 -15.02 2.54 13.17
CA ASN A 122 -14.09 3.59 12.78
C ASN A 122 -12.98 3.08 11.87
N SER A 123 -12.78 1.78 11.76
CA SER A 123 -11.81 1.23 10.82
C SER A 123 -12.26 1.40 9.38
N GLY A 124 -13.56 1.50 9.14
CA GLY A 124 -14.12 1.99 7.88
C GLY A 124 -13.89 1.15 6.62
N GLY A 125 -13.12 0.11 6.65
CA GLY A 125 -12.83 -0.68 5.47
C GLY A 125 -13.74 -1.88 5.33
N VAL A 126 -13.81 -2.44 4.11
CA VAL A 126 -14.56 -3.66 3.82
C VAL A 126 -13.65 -4.87 3.65
N GLY A 127 -12.35 -4.71 3.95
CA GLY A 127 -11.41 -5.82 3.86
C GLY A 127 -10.85 -6.05 2.46
N LEU A 128 -10.87 -5.05 1.59
CA LEU A 128 -10.34 -5.17 0.23
C LEU A 128 -9.02 -4.44 0.01
N GLY A 129 -8.64 -3.53 0.90
CA GLY A 129 -7.44 -2.71 0.70
C GLY A 129 -6.17 -3.52 0.48
N MET A 130 -5.91 -4.52 1.31
CA MET A 130 -4.72 -5.35 1.17
C MET A 130 -4.80 -6.25 -0.05
N THR A 131 -5.99 -6.75 -0.38
CA THR A 131 -6.21 -7.56 -1.58
C THR A 131 -5.88 -6.74 -2.83
N ILE A 132 -6.40 -5.51 -2.89
CA ILE A 132 -6.17 -4.60 -4.01
C ILE A 132 -4.69 -4.27 -4.14
N ALA A 133 -4.02 -3.99 -3.02
CA ALA A 133 -2.60 -3.67 -3.02
C ALA A 133 -1.75 -4.82 -3.56
N ARG A 134 -2.03 -6.05 -3.13
CA ARG A 134 -1.29 -7.22 -3.58
C ARG A 134 -1.48 -7.48 -5.07
N GLU A 135 -2.71 -7.41 -5.54
CA GLU A 135 -2.99 -7.62 -6.96
C GLU A 135 -2.38 -6.53 -7.83
N ALA A 136 -2.38 -5.29 -7.34
CA ALA A 136 -1.70 -4.20 -8.04
C ALA A 136 -0.20 -4.47 -8.14
N ALA A 137 0.42 -4.92 -7.04
CA ALA A 137 1.84 -5.26 -7.06
C ALA A 137 2.15 -6.37 -8.06
N GLU A 138 1.29 -7.37 -8.15
CA GLU A 138 1.44 -8.45 -9.12
C GLU A 138 1.32 -7.95 -10.55
N ARG A 139 0.37 -7.04 -10.82
CA ARG A 139 0.25 -6.43 -12.16
C ARG A 139 1.47 -5.60 -12.52
N LEU A 140 2.16 -5.06 -11.54
CA LEU A 140 3.40 -4.31 -11.74
C LEU A 140 4.61 -5.21 -12.01
N GLY A 141 4.41 -6.52 -11.97
CA GLY A 141 5.50 -7.49 -12.12
C GLY A 141 6.35 -7.62 -10.86
N GLY A 142 5.88 -7.09 -9.74
CA GLY A 142 6.60 -7.12 -8.48
C GLY A 142 5.92 -7.99 -7.44
N GLU A 143 6.26 -7.75 -6.19
CA GLU A 143 5.65 -8.48 -5.07
C GLU A 143 5.41 -7.56 -3.88
N LEU A 144 4.46 -7.95 -3.05
CA LEU A 144 4.14 -7.28 -1.80
C LEU A 144 4.29 -8.28 -0.67
N LYS A 145 5.08 -7.94 0.34
CA LYS A 145 5.26 -8.75 1.54
C LYS A 145 5.03 -7.91 2.78
N LEU A 146 4.60 -8.57 3.85
CA LEU A 146 4.40 -7.93 5.14
C LEU A 146 5.46 -8.44 6.11
N GLU A 147 6.08 -7.52 6.84
CA GLU A 147 7.12 -7.82 7.82
C GLU A 147 6.83 -7.10 9.12
N GLU A 148 7.43 -7.57 10.20
CA GLU A 148 7.32 -6.87 11.47
C GLU A 148 8.26 -5.66 11.46
N THR A 149 7.75 -4.53 11.97
CA THR A 149 8.58 -3.35 12.16
C THR A 149 9.43 -3.53 13.42
N PRO A 150 10.76 -3.30 13.37
CA PRO A 150 11.56 -3.33 14.59
C PRO A 150 10.98 -2.41 15.65
N GLY A 151 10.75 -2.93 16.83
CA GLY A 151 10.12 -2.19 17.92
C GLY A 151 8.61 -2.27 17.94
N GLY A 152 8.00 -2.96 16.97
CA GLY A 152 6.56 -3.17 16.90
C GLY A 152 5.92 -2.42 15.74
N GLY A 153 4.95 -3.04 15.10
CA GLY A 153 4.22 -2.49 13.97
C GLY A 153 4.30 -3.36 12.73
N LEU A 154 3.85 -2.83 11.63
CA LEU A 154 3.82 -3.52 10.34
C LEU A 154 4.60 -2.74 9.30
N THR A 155 5.43 -3.44 8.53
CA THR A 155 6.10 -2.89 7.36
C THR A 155 5.60 -3.64 6.14
N ALA A 156 4.97 -2.91 5.22
CA ALA A 156 4.58 -3.44 3.92
C ALA A 156 5.71 -3.13 2.94
N VAL A 157 6.21 -4.16 2.28
CA VAL A 157 7.37 -4.05 1.39
C VAL A 157 6.94 -4.37 -0.04
N ILE A 158 7.07 -3.39 -0.92
CA ILE A 158 6.81 -3.56 -2.35
C ILE A 158 8.15 -3.63 -3.06
N ARG A 159 8.38 -4.70 -3.82
CA ARG A 159 9.57 -4.84 -4.65
C ARG A 159 9.17 -4.78 -6.11
N LEU A 160 9.74 -3.84 -6.84
CA LEU A 160 9.45 -3.63 -8.27
C LEU A 160 10.72 -3.83 -9.08
N PRO A 161 10.69 -4.67 -10.12
CA PRO A 161 11.88 -4.86 -10.94
C PRO A 161 12.20 -3.62 -11.77
N ARG A 162 13.49 -3.33 -11.94
CA ARG A 162 13.97 -2.36 -12.91
C ARG A 162 14.40 -3.11 -14.14
N ILE A 163 13.66 -2.91 -15.19
CA ILE A 163 13.90 -3.60 -16.46
C ILE A 163 14.49 -2.62 -17.45
#